data_9f01ea8dedbf3c97dde849b16d0cfc2e
#
_entry.id   9f01ea8dedbf3c97dde849b16d0cfc2e
#
_cell.length_a   1.000
_cell.length_b   1.000
_cell.length_c   1.000
_cell.angle_alpha   90.00
_cell.angle_beta   90.00
_cell.angle_gamma   90.00
#
_symmetry.space_group_name_H-M   'P 1'
#
loop_
_entity.id
_entity.type
_entity.pdbx_description
1 polymer ?
#
loop_
_entity_poly.entity_id
_entity_poly.type
_entity_poly.pdbx_seq_one_letter_code
_entity_poly.pdbx_strand_id
1 'polypeptide(L)'
;KIPNTEIRDFYMLGLLSILESVSNTSKSGGFLRITKRKVSSKDVLTRYLSRIETMINDVEKFNAASMFSKTKARAEISDSRQLSTERKFDAIITSPPYPNRHDYTRIYGLEMIFDFIRDNDELKQIRYNTLRSHVEARKQFEAPSYKQPVVINRIIDRVKSAGLNNSKVPEMISGYFEDMYLSLCQMQKHLKKGGKLALVVSNVRFGGVNIPVDQLLAQIGEQAGLCTEDILMARYRGNSAQQMGRF
;
A
#
# COMPACT_ATOMS: atom_id res chain seq x y z
N LYS A 1 -15.57 27.72 -9.14
CA LYS A 1 -14.48 27.39 -8.19
C LYS A 1 -15.06 27.23 -6.79
N ILE A 2 -14.80 26.11 -6.11
CA ILE A 2 -15.14 25.91 -4.69
C ILE A 2 -14.02 26.56 -3.87
N PRO A 3 -14.31 27.61 -3.09
CA PRO A 3 -13.26 28.40 -2.43
C PRO A 3 -12.66 27.70 -1.19
N ASN A 4 -13.40 26.79 -0.56
CA ASN A 4 -12.94 26.06 0.61
C ASN A 4 -12.27 24.75 0.18
N THR A 5 -11.01 24.55 0.57
CA THR A 5 -10.21 23.37 0.19
C THR A 5 -10.81 22.08 0.73
N GLU A 6 -11.28 22.04 1.96
CA GLU A 6 -11.87 20.84 2.58
C GLU A 6 -13.16 20.41 1.87
N ILE A 7 -14.01 21.39 1.52
CA ILE A 7 -15.22 21.14 0.75
C ILE A 7 -14.87 20.63 -0.65
N ARG A 8 -13.88 21.22 -1.30
CA ARG A 8 -13.40 20.79 -2.60
C ARG A 8 -12.91 19.35 -2.55
N ASP A 9 -12.11 19.03 -1.56
CA ASP A 9 -11.52 17.69 -1.41
C ASP A 9 -12.58 16.64 -1.08
N PHE A 10 -13.63 17.00 -0.33
CA PHE A 10 -14.78 16.13 -0.11
C PHE A 10 -15.50 15.78 -1.42
N TYR A 11 -15.83 16.78 -2.24
CA TYR A 11 -16.47 16.56 -3.53
C TYR A 11 -15.56 15.83 -4.52
N MET A 12 -14.25 16.11 -4.50
CA MET A 12 -13.26 15.41 -5.32
C MET A 12 -13.18 13.94 -4.92
N LEU A 13 -13.14 13.62 -3.64
CA LEU A 13 -13.17 12.24 -3.15
C LEU A 13 -14.40 11.48 -3.66
N GLY A 14 -15.57 12.14 -3.64
CA GLY A 14 -16.80 11.58 -4.21
C GLY A 14 -16.65 11.25 -5.68
N LEU A 15 -16.06 12.16 -6.47
CA LEU A 15 -15.81 11.96 -7.89
C LEU A 15 -14.83 10.83 -8.16
N LEU A 16 -13.67 10.83 -7.49
CA LEU A 16 -12.65 9.78 -7.62
C LEU A 16 -13.22 8.39 -7.29
N SER A 17 -14.11 8.29 -6.30
CA SER A 17 -14.70 7.03 -5.88
C SER A 17 -15.62 6.37 -6.93
N ILE A 18 -16.14 7.12 -7.88
CA ILE A 18 -17.02 6.60 -8.95
C ILE A 18 -16.29 6.38 -10.28
N LEU A 19 -15.03 6.88 -10.45
CA LEU A 19 -14.34 6.89 -11.75
C LEU A 19 -14.32 5.53 -12.43
N GLU A 20 -14.01 4.45 -11.72
CA GLU A 20 -14.03 3.11 -12.32
C GLU A 20 -15.41 2.73 -12.84
N SER A 21 -16.47 3.09 -12.11
CA SER A 21 -17.85 2.72 -12.47
C SER A 21 -18.39 3.48 -13.66
N VAL A 22 -17.83 4.66 -13.96
CA VAL A 22 -18.29 5.56 -15.03
C VAL A 22 -17.31 5.67 -16.21
N SER A 23 -16.15 5.02 -16.12
CA SER A 23 -15.16 4.95 -17.18
C SER A 23 -15.22 3.64 -17.96
N ASN A 24 -14.50 3.58 -19.08
CA ASN A 24 -14.27 2.36 -19.83
C ASN A 24 -13.15 1.51 -19.25
N THR A 25 -12.99 1.52 -17.93
CA THR A 25 -11.96 0.74 -17.22
C THR A 25 -12.57 -0.10 -16.13
N SER A 26 -11.86 -1.17 -15.75
CA SER A 26 -12.16 -1.98 -14.58
C SER A 26 -10.87 -2.45 -13.93
N LYS A 27 -10.80 -2.39 -12.60
CA LYS A 27 -9.68 -2.93 -11.82
C LYS A 27 -9.72 -4.45 -11.87
N SER A 28 -8.67 -5.05 -12.40
CA SER A 28 -8.54 -6.52 -12.55
C SER A 28 -7.18 -6.98 -12.05
N GLY A 29 -7.17 -7.53 -10.84
CA GLY A 29 -5.91 -7.93 -10.21
C GLY A 29 -4.95 -6.76 -10.01
N GLY A 30 -3.83 -6.75 -10.72
CA GLY A 30 -2.76 -5.75 -10.58
C GLY A 30 -2.76 -4.62 -11.64
N PHE A 31 -3.82 -4.44 -12.43
CA PHE A 31 -3.86 -3.44 -13.50
C PHE A 31 -5.29 -3.01 -13.86
N LEU A 32 -5.40 -1.91 -14.61
CA LEU A 32 -6.65 -1.46 -15.22
C LEU A 32 -6.89 -2.20 -16.55
N ARG A 33 -8.06 -2.82 -16.67
CA ARG A 33 -8.53 -3.43 -17.93
C ARG A 33 -9.44 -2.44 -18.64
N ILE A 34 -9.28 -2.29 -19.94
CA ILE A 34 -10.23 -1.58 -20.79
C ILE A 34 -11.49 -2.44 -20.97
N THR A 35 -12.66 -1.85 -20.76
CA THR A 35 -13.97 -2.48 -20.89
C THR A 35 -14.84 -1.71 -21.89
N LYS A 36 -15.79 -2.42 -22.50
CA LYS A 36 -16.78 -1.77 -23.38
C LYS A 36 -18.03 -1.41 -22.55
N ARG A 37 -17.95 -0.34 -21.76
CA ARG A 37 -19.12 0.21 -21.06
C ARG A 37 -19.74 1.34 -21.86
N LYS A 38 -21.07 1.41 -21.87
CA LYS A 38 -21.80 2.58 -22.35
C LYS A 38 -22.38 3.29 -21.12
N VAL A 39 -21.76 4.38 -20.72
CA VAL A 39 -22.23 5.21 -19.61
C VAL A 39 -22.61 6.58 -20.18
N SER A 40 -23.85 7.01 -19.96
CA SER A 40 -24.31 8.33 -20.38
C SER A 40 -23.88 9.41 -19.38
N SER A 41 -23.84 10.68 -19.83
CA SER A 41 -23.56 11.81 -18.93
C SER A 41 -24.58 11.90 -17.78
N LYS A 42 -25.84 11.50 -18.03
CA LYS A 42 -26.88 11.45 -17.01
C LYS A 42 -26.55 10.39 -15.95
N ASP A 43 -26.06 9.21 -16.35
CA ASP A 43 -25.68 8.16 -15.41
C ASP A 43 -24.49 8.60 -14.53
N VAL A 44 -23.52 9.32 -15.10
CA VAL A 44 -22.39 9.88 -14.34
C VAL A 44 -22.88 10.82 -13.26
N LEU A 45 -23.74 11.77 -13.60
CA LEU A 45 -24.29 12.73 -12.64
C LEU A 45 -25.11 12.04 -11.56
N THR A 46 -25.98 11.10 -11.92
CA THR A 46 -26.80 10.35 -10.96
C THR A 46 -25.92 9.59 -9.96
N ARG A 47 -24.91 8.87 -10.43
CA ARG A 47 -23.97 8.12 -9.56
C ARG A 47 -23.18 9.05 -8.67
N TYR A 48 -22.74 10.19 -9.20
CA TYR A 48 -22.01 11.17 -8.42
C TYR A 48 -22.85 11.75 -7.29
N LEU A 49 -24.08 12.22 -7.60
CA LEU A 49 -24.98 12.78 -6.59
C LEU A 49 -25.35 11.75 -5.51
N SER A 50 -25.67 10.52 -5.90
CA SER A 50 -25.93 9.42 -4.95
C SER A 50 -24.72 9.12 -4.05
N ARG A 51 -23.48 9.22 -4.61
CA ARG A 51 -22.28 9.04 -3.81
C ARG A 51 -22.06 10.16 -2.82
N ILE A 52 -22.29 11.41 -3.23
CA ILE A 52 -22.19 12.57 -2.33
C ILE A 52 -23.22 12.48 -1.19
N GLU A 53 -24.46 12.10 -1.51
CA GLU A 53 -25.50 11.90 -0.51
C GLU A 53 -25.10 10.82 0.52
N THR A 54 -24.57 9.69 0.06
CA THR A 54 -24.04 8.65 0.93
C THR A 54 -22.93 9.20 1.85
N MET A 55 -22.00 9.97 1.30
CA MET A 55 -20.89 10.56 2.08
C MET A 55 -21.37 11.58 3.10
N ILE A 56 -22.37 12.39 2.77
CA ILE A 56 -22.99 13.33 3.73
C ILE A 56 -23.64 12.55 4.89
N ASN A 57 -24.45 11.54 4.59
CA ASN A 57 -25.08 10.69 5.60
C ASN A 57 -24.06 10.00 6.52
N ASP A 58 -22.92 9.56 5.97
CA ASP A 58 -21.84 8.96 6.75
C ASP A 58 -21.20 9.98 7.72
N VAL A 59 -20.94 11.21 7.26
CA VAL A 59 -20.44 12.31 8.10
C VAL A 59 -21.44 12.67 9.21
N GLU A 60 -22.72 12.77 8.89
CA GLU A 60 -23.77 13.05 9.87
C GLU A 60 -23.84 11.97 10.95
N LYS A 61 -23.83 10.70 10.57
CA LYS A 61 -23.81 9.57 11.52
C LYS A 61 -22.55 9.58 12.38
N PHE A 62 -21.39 9.87 11.79
CA PHE A 62 -20.13 9.97 12.52
C PHE A 62 -20.17 11.09 13.56
N ASN A 63 -20.70 12.25 13.20
CA ASN A 63 -20.84 13.39 14.10
C ASN A 63 -21.86 13.11 15.22
N ALA A 64 -22.98 12.46 14.90
CA ALA A 64 -24.01 12.09 15.88
C ALA A 64 -23.51 11.06 16.91
N ALA A 65 -22.59 10.18 16.53
CA ALA A 65 -21.99 9.21 17.44
C ALA A 65 -21.14 9.83 18.57
N SER A 66 -20.89 11.14 18.56
CA SER A 66 -20.24 12.01 19.56
C SER A 66 -18.95 11.49 20.25
N MET A 67 -18.62 10.23 20.09
CA MET A 67 -17.50 9.54 20.73
C MET A 67 -16.14 10.13 20.34
N PHE A 68 -16.07 10.81 19.18
CA PHE A 68 -14.84 11.37 18.60
C PHE A 68 -14.81 12.89 18.51
N SER A 69 -15.78 13.59 19.11
CA SER A 69 -15.93 15.07 19.00
C SER A 69 -14.70 15.86 19.49
N LYS A 70 -13.85 15.27 20.33
CA LYS A 70 -12.61 15.87 20.85
C LYS A 70 -11.35 15.38 20.13
N THR A 71 -11.45 14.40 19.22
CA THR A 71 -10.30 13.82 18.54
C THR A 71 -9.96 14.63 17.30
N LYS A 72 -8.70 15.09 17.22
CA LYS A 72 -8.19 15.79 16.03
C LYS A 72 -7.53 14.76 15.11
N ALA A 73 -8.15 14.50 13.97
CA ALA A 73 -7.53 13.71 12.89
C ALA A 73 -6.60 14.62 12.06
N ARG A 74 -5.47 14.05 11.62
CA ARG A 74 -4.52 14.70 10.71
C ARG A 74 -4.01 13.69 9.71
N ALA A 75 -3.99 14.06 8.44
CA ALA A 75 -3.42 13.28 7.36
C ALA A 75 -2.21 14.03 6.75
N GLU A 76 -1.12 13.32 6.55
CA GLU A 76 0.12 13.85 5.96
C GLU A 76 0.65 12.86 4.92
N ILE A 77 1.19 13.38 3.82
CA ILE A 77 1.90 12.58 2.82
C ILE A 77 3.36 12.49 3.25
N SER A 78 3.87 11.28 3.42
CA SER A 78 5.27 11.06 3.80
C SER A 78 5.74 9.69 3.31
N ASP A 79 7.06 9.54 3.13
CA ASP A 79 7.67 8.23 2.90
C ASP A 79 7.88 7.51 4.23
N SER A 80 7.38 6.29 4.36
CA SER A 80 7.48 5.51 5.59
C SER A 80 8.93 5.14 5.95
N ARG A 81 9.85 5.20 4.99
CA ARG A 81 11.29 4.95 5.18
C ARG A 81 12.02 6.17 5.74
N GLN A 82 11.39 7.36 5.67
CA GLN A 82 11.92 8.63 6.17
C GLN A 82 10.78 9.55 6.60
N LEU A 83 10.27 9.33 7.81
CA LEU A 83 9.20 10.15 8.37
C LEU A 83 9.72 11.52 8.80
N SER A 84 8.97 12.58 8.48
CA SER A 84 9.30 13.97 8.79
C SER A 84 8.64 14.51 10.06
N THR A 85 8.09 13.65 10.92
CA THR A 85 7.43 14.03 12.16
C THR A 85 8.35 13.89 13.37
N GLU A 86 8.21 14.78 14.35
CA GLU A 86 8.85 14.64 15.67
C GLU A 86 7.93 14.01 16.72
N ARG A 87 6.70 13.64 16.34
CA ARG A 87 5.70 13.11 17.25
C ARG A 87 6.03 11.68 17.66
N LYS A 88 5.65 11.35 18.88
CA LYS A 88 5.67 9.98 19.42
C LYS A 88 4.25 9.48 19.60
N PHE A 89 4.04 8.21 19.29
CA PHE A 89 2.73 7.57 19.30
C PHE A 89 2.68 6.43 20.32
N ASP A 90 1.50 6.23 20.92
CA ASP A 90 1.24 5.11 21.82
C ASP A 90 1.05 3.82 21.02
N ALA A 91 0.52 3.93 19.81
CA ALA A 91 0.32 2.81 18.90
C ALA A 91 0.51 3.22 17.44
N ILE A 92 1.02 2.29 16.63
CA ILE A 92 1.07 2.37 15.17
C ILE A 92 0.37 1.14 14.61
N ILE A 93 -0.61 1.36 13.72
CA ILE A 93 -1.34 0.27 13.04
C ILE A 93 -1.23 0.52 11.55
N THR A 94 -0.70 -0.44 10.80
CA THR A 94 -0.50 -0.28 9.37
C THR A 94 -0.54 -1.61 8.62
N SER A 95 -0.89 -1.53 7.33
CA SER A 95 -0.76 -2.62 6.36
C SER A 95 0.15 -2.15 5.23
N PRO A 96 1.46 -2.40 5.32
CA PRO A 96 2.39 -2.00 4.26
C PRO A 96 2.11 -2.77 2.97
N PRO A 97 2.59 -2.30 1.81
CA PRO A 97 2.54 -3.09 0.59
C PRO A 97 3.19 -4.46 0.77
N TYR A 98 2.61 -5.50 0.16
CA TYR A 98 3.16 -6.86 0.22
C TYR A 98 4.12 -7.09 -0.95
N PRO A 99 5.15 -7.94 -0.82
CA PRO A 99 6.09 -8.24 -1.90
C PRO A 99 5.46 -9.19 -2.95
N ASN A 100 4.32 -8.79 -3.51
CA ASN A 100 3.48 -9.60 -4.40
C ASN A 100 3.41 -9.04 -5.83
N ARG A 101 4.29 -8.09 -6.17
CA ARG A 101 4.34 -7.40 -7.48
C ARG A 101 3.14 -6.49 -7.75
N HIS A 102 2.38 -6.12 -6.72
CA HIS A 102 1.23 -5.25 -6.86
C HIS A 102 1.68 -3.80 -7.00
N ASP A 103 1.54 -3.26 -8.19
CA ASP A 103 1.87 -1.87 -8.50
C ASP A 103 0.61 -0.99 -8.38
N TYR A 104 0.53 -0.25 -7.29
CA TYR A 104 -0.61 0.64 -7.03
C TYR A 104 -0.75 1.74 -8.07
N THR A 105 0.34 2.20 -8.69
CA THR A 105 0.28 3.23 -9.74
C THR A 105 -0.42 2.73 -11.01
N ARG A 106 -0.46 1.42 -11.25
CA ARG A 106 -1.20 0.82 -12.35
C ARG A 106 -2.70 0.70 -12.06
N ILE A 107 -3.04 0.41 -10.81
CA ILE A 107 -4.44 0.18 -10.40
C ILE A 107 -5.17 1.50 -10.22
N TYR A 108 -4.51 2.47 -9.62
CA TYR A 108 -5.04 3.80 -9.35
C TYR A 108 -4.60 4.84 -10.38
N GLY A 109 -4.09 4.37 -11.55
CA GLY A 109 -3.63 5.27 -12.60
C GLY A 109 -4.71 6.22 -13.12
N LEU A 110 -5.99 5.78 -13.13
CA LEU A 110 -7.10 6.63 -13.53
C LEU A 110 -7.32 7.79 -12.55
N GLU A 111 -7.37 7.48 -11.25
CA GLU A 111 -7.53 8.48 -10.21
C GLU A 111 -6.32 9.42 -10.15
N MET A 112 -5.11 8.88 -10.30
CA MET A 112 -3.87 9.66 -10.29
C MET A 112 -3.81 10.66 -11.44
N ILE A 113 -4.07 10.25 -12.67
CA ILE A 113 -4.06 11.11 -13.86
C ILE A 113 -5.17 12.18 -13.77
N PHE A 114 -6.26 11.89 -13.08
CA PHE A 114 -7.40 12.79 -13.00
C PHE A 114 -7.09 14.05 -12.18
N ASP A 115 -6.36 13.94 -11.05
CA ASP A 115 -6.13 15.08 -10.14
C ASP A 115 -4.70 15.23 -9.60
N PHE A 116 -3.88 14.16 -9.58
CA PHE A 116 -2.63 14.14 -8.79
C PHE A 116 -1.35 14.21 -9.61
N ILE A 117 -1.39 13.88 -10.91
CA ILE A 117 -0.22 13.86 -11.78
C ILE A 117 -0.51 14.60 -13.09
N ARG A 118 0.54 15.17 -13.67
CA ARG A 118 0.45 15.96 -14.90
C ARG A 118 0.67 15.14 -16.16
N ASP A 119 1.57 14.16 -16.08
CA ASP A 119 2.00 13.37 -17.22
C ASP A 119 2.50 11.96 -16.82
N ASN A 120 2.85 11.18 -17.85
CA ASN A 120 3.34 9.82 -17.66
C ASN A 120 4.73 9.75 -17.03
N ASP A 121 5.54 10.78 -17.12
CA ASP A 121 6.88 10.76 -16.54
C ASP A 121 6.81 10.99 -15.03
N GLU A 122 5.93 11.85 -14.56
CA GLU A 122 5.61 11.99 -13.14
C GLU A 122 5.05 10.68 -12.56
N LEU A 123 4.15 10.00 -13.28
CA LEU A 123 3.64 8.68 -12.89
C LEU A 123 4.76 7.64 -12.77
N LYS A 124 5.72 7.63 -13.69
CA LYS A 124 6.90 6.75 -13.62
C LYS A 124 7.77 7.06 -12.42
N GLN A 125 8.01 8.36 -12.12
CA GLN A 125 8.79 8.75 -10.96
C GLN A 125 8.14 8.28 -9.66
N ILE A 126 6.83 8.48 -9.51
CA ILE A 126 6.09 7.96 -8.36
C ILE A 126 6.28 6.44 -8.25
N ARG A 127 6.12 5.69 -9.35
CA ARG A 127 6.30 4.24 -9.39
C ARG A 127 7.69 3.81 -8.97
N TYR A 128 8.74 4.50 -9.43
CA TYR A 128 10.12 4.18 -9.09
C TYR A 128 10.45 4.48 -7.63
N ASN A 129 9.79 5.48 -7.04
CA ASN A 129 10.03 5.94 -5.67
C ASN A 129 9.22 5.18 -4.62
N THR A 130 8.25 4.35 -5.01
CA THR A 130 7.51 3.53 -4.06
C THR A 130 8.41 2.49 -3.37
N LEU A 131 7.93 1.93 -2.26
CA LEU A 131 8.57 0.80 -1.58
C LEU A 131 8.71 -0.38 -2.57
N ARG A 132 9.85 -1.09 -2.54
CA ARG A 132 10.20 -2.18 -3.50
C ARG A 132 9.34 -3.44 -3.33
N SER A 133 8.03 -3.28 -3.33
CA SER A 133 7.04 -4.37 -3.31
C SER A 133 6.69 -4.91 -4.70
N HIS A 134 7.17 -4.23 -5.76
CA HIS A 134 7.02 -4.60 -7.17
C HIS A 134 8.32 -4.36 -7.95
N VAL A 135 8.44 -4.99 -9.11
CA VAL A 135 9.70 -5.11 -9.86
C VAL A 135 10.18 -3.82 -10.54
N GLU A 136 9.38 -2.77 -10.59
CA GLU A 136 9.74 -1.48 -11.20
C GLU A 136 10.22 -0.46 -10.16
N ALA A 137 9.90 -0.65 -8.88
CA ALA A 137 10.38 0.22 -7.81
C ALA A 137 11.91 0.12 -7.68
N ARG A 138 12.53 1.25 -7.34
CA ARG A 138 13.99 1.39 -7.30
C ARG A 138 14.45 1.72 -5.88
N LYS A 139 15.70 1.38 -5.59
CA LYS A 139 16.32 1.77 -4.32
C LYS A 139 16.39 3.30 -4.21
N GLN A 140 15.85 3.85 -3.13
CA GLN A 140 15.85 5.28 -2.84
C GLN A 140 16.75 5.64 -1.66
N PHE A 141 16.91 4.73 -0.70
CA PHE A 141 17.62 4.97 0.55
C PHE A 141 18.64 3.88 0.82
N GLU A 142 19.75 4.27 1.45
CA GLU A 142 20.74 3.33 1.96
C GLU A 142 20.35 2.83 3.35
N ALA A 143 20.60 1.55 3.61
CA ALA A 143 20.33 0.89 4.87
C ALA A 143 21.60 0.22 5.45
N PRO A 144 22.63 0.99 5.84
CA PRO A 144 23.95 0.44 6.19
C PRO A 144 23.91 -0.49 7.40
N SER A 145 22.92 -0.32 8.30
CA SER A 145 22.75 -1.16 9.47
C SER A 145 21.88 -2.41 9.22
N TYR A 146 21.27 -2.53 8.02
CA TYR A 146 20.48 -3.70 7.68
C TYR A 146 21.36 -4.91 7.44
N LYS A 147 21.06 -6.00 8.15
CA LYS A 147 21.69 -7.30 7.95
C LYS A 147 20.64 -8.26 7.40
N GLN A 148 20.73 -8.55 6.09
CA GLN A 148 19.77 -9.46 5.47
C GLN A 148 19.81 -10.84 6.12
N PRO A 149 18.69 -11.36 6.66
CA PRO A 149 18.63 -12.69 7.21
C PRO A 149 19.05 -13.78 6.22
N VAL A 150 19.86 -14.74 6.64
CA VAL A 150 20.36 -15.84 5.79
C VAL A 150 19.22 -16.61 5.10
N VAL A 151 18.10 -16.72 5.79
CA VAL A 151 16.88 -17.36 5.26
C VAL A 151 16.37 -16.66 3.99
N ILE A 152 16.49 -15.33 3.91
CA ILE A 152 16.11 -14.56 2.71
C ILE A 152 17.03 -14.93 1.54
N ASN A 153 18.34 -15.07 1.76
CA ASN A 153 19.27 -15.50 0.71
C ASN A 153 18.88 -16.88 0.16
N ARG A 154 18.60 -17.84 1.04
CA ARG A 154 18.15 -19.18 0.62
C ARG A 154 16.83 -19.16 -0.15
N ILE A 155 15.88 -18.30 0.24
CA ILE A 155 14.62 -18.10 -0.46
C ILE A 155 14.90 -17.53 -1.85
N ILE A 156 15.75 -16.51 -1.96
CA ILE A 156 16.14 -15.87 -3.22
C ILE A 156 16.77 -16.89 -4.18
N ASP A 157 17.68 -17.73 -3.70
CA ASP A 157 18.33 -18.77 -4.52
C ASP A 157 17.32 -19.80 -5.04
N ARG A 158 16.39 -20.23 -4.21
CA ARG A 158 15.29 -21.12 -4.63
C ARG A 158 14.36 -20.47 -5.66
N VAL A 159 14.04 -19.17 -5.47
CA VAL A 159 13.20 -18.41 -6.41
C VAL A 159 13.93 -18.24 -7.77
N LYS A 160 15.24 -17.99 -7.77
CA LYS A 160 16.06 -17.98 -9.00
C LYS A 160 16.01 -19.33 -9.73
N SER A 161 16.16 -20.43 -8.99
CA SER A 161 16.13 -21.78 -9.54
C SER A 161 14.76 -22.21 -10.04
N ALA A 162 13.69 -21.55 -9.60
CA ALA A 162 12.31 -21.85 -10.02
C ALA A 162 11.94 -21.37 -11.44
N GLY A 163 12.83 -20.67 -12.14
CA GLY A 163 12.66 -20.29 -13.54
C GLY A 163 11.49 -19.35 -13.80
N LEU A 164 11.36 -18.27 -12.99
CA LEU A 164 10.29 -17.30 -13.16
C LEU A 164 10.42 -16.49 -14.46
N ASN A 165 9.29 -16.15 -15.06
CA ASN A 165 9.23 -15.30 -16.27
C ASN A 165 9.78 -13.88 -16.08
N ASN A 166 10.01 -13.44 -14.84
CA ASN A 166 10.57 -12.14 -14.52
C ASN A 166 11.79 -12.29 -13.61
N SER A 167 12.97 -12.05 -14.18
CA SER A 167 14.26 -12.16 -13.51
C SER A 167 14.50 -11.13 -12.40
N LYS A 168 13.69 -10.07 -12.29
CA LYS A 168 13.81 -9.04 -11.25
C LYS A 168 13.12 -9.40 -9.94
N VAL A 169 12.36 -10.50 -9.88
CA VAL A 169 11.64 -10.90 -8.65
C VAL A 169 12.60 -11.16 -7.48
N PRO A 170 13.74 -11.85 -7.65
CA PRO A 170 14.72 -12.05 -6.57
C PRO A 170 15.24 -10.73 -5.98
N GLU A 171 15.59 -9.76 -6.84
CA GLU A 171 16.04 -8.43 -6.44
C GLU A 171 14.92 -7.66 -5.70
N MET A 172 13.69 -7.72 -6.22
CA MET A 172 12.52 -7.13 -5.56
C MET A 172 12.32 -7.69 -4.14
N ILE A 173 12.44 -9.00 -3.94
CA ILE A 173 12.30 -9.64 -2.63
C ILE A 173 13.35 -9.11 -1.66
N SER A 174 14.62 -9.08 -2.06
CA SER A 174 15.71 -8.54 -1.23
C SER A 174 15.45 -7.07 -0.89
N GLY A 175 15.15 -6.27 -1.90
CA GLY A 175 14.88 -4.85 -1.73
C GLY A 175 13.67 -4.53 -0.85
N TYR A 176 12.63 -5.35 -0.94
CA TYR A 176 11.46 -5.22 -0.08
C TYR A 176 11.81 -5.29 1.40
N PHE A 177 12.58 -6.28 1.80
CA PHE A 177 12.94 -6.45 3.22
C PHE A 177 13.91 -5.37 3.70
N GLU A 178 14.81 -4.87 2.84
CA GLU A 178 15.65 -3.71 3.14
C GLU A 178 14.81 -2.44 3.35
N ASP A 179 13.84 -2.16 2.48
CA ASP A 179 12.92 -1.02 2.61
C ASP A 179 12.04 -1.14 3.86
N MET A 180 11.56 -2.35 4.16
CA MET A 180 10.77 -2.60 5.38
C MET A 180 11.60 -2.41 6.65
N TYR A 181 12.88 -2.78 6.66
CA TYR A 181 13.77 -2.48 7.77
C TYR A 181 13.83 -0.97 8.04
N LEU A 182 14.01 -0.15 7.01
CA LEU A 182 14.01 1.31 7.15
C LEU A 182 12.68 1.83 7.71
N SER A 183 11.56 1.33 7.20
CA SER A 183 10.24 1.70 7.69
C SER A 183 10.03 1.28 9.15
N LEU A 184 10.48 0.09 9.54
CA LEU A 184 10.41 -0.40 10.93
C LEU A 184 11.30 0.42 11.87
N CYS A 185 12.48 0.86 11.43
CA CYS A 185 13.32 1.79 12.19
C CYS A 185 12.61 3.13 12.45
N GLN A 186 11.92 3.66 11.43
CA GLN A 186 11.12 4.88 11.60
C GLN A 186 9.95 4.67 12.57
N MET A 187 9.24 3.56 12.45
CA MET A 187 8.15 3.22 13.38
C MET A 187 8.66 3.08 14.81
N GLN A 188 9.77 2.38 15.03
CA GLN A 188 10.41 2.25 16.33
C GLN A 188 10.82 3.62 16.90
N LYS A 189 11.46 4.47 16.08
CA LYS A 189 11.84 5.83 16.46
C LYS A 189 10.65 6.66 16.92
N HIS A 190 9.46 6.48 16.35
CA HIS A 190 8.26 7.26 16.62
C HIS A 190 7.30 6.60 17.62
N LEU A 191 7.56 5.39 18.11
CA LEU A 191 6.83 4.82 19.24
C LEU A 191 7.31 5.42 20.55
N LYS A 192 6.39 5.60 21.50
CA LYS A 192 6.71 5.84 22.91
C LYS A 192 7.27 4.56 23.53
N LYS A 193 7.94 4.68 24.67
CA LYS A 193 8.35 3.52 25.46
C LYS A 193 7.12 2.70 25.86
N GLY A 194 7.12 1.41 25.52
CA GLY A 194 5.97 0.50 25.74
C GLY A 194 4.84 0.65 24.71
N GLY A 195 5.00 1.52 23.71
CA GLY A 195 4.04 1.66 22.60
C GLY A 195 3.99 0.39 21.74
N LYS A 196 2.86 0.16 21.09
CA LYS A 196 2.56 -1.06 20.32
C LYS A 196 2.56 -0.81 18.81
N LEU A 197 3.12 -1.76 18.05
CA LEU A 197 3.07 -1.79 16.60
C LEU A 197 2.26 -3.01 16.14
N ALA A 198 1.23 -2.79 15.33
CA ALA A 198 0.49 -3.85 14.65
C ALA A 198 0.68 -3.76 13.13
N LEU A 199 1.26 -4.80 12.54
CA LEU A 199 1.45 -4.94 11.10
C LEU A 199 0.50 -5.97 10.53
N VAL A 200 -0.31 -5.58 9.55
CA VAL A 200 -1.13 -6.52 8.78
C VAL A 200 -0.40 -6.86 7.49
N VAL A 201 0.06 -8.09 7.34
CA VAL A 201 0.84 -8.56 6.20
C VAL A 201 0.27 -9.85 5.62
N SER A 202 0.75 -10.26 4.46
CA SER A 202 0.39 -11.53 3.85
C SER A 202 1.65 -12.23 3.36
N ASN A 203 1.75 -13.52 3.65
CA ASN A 203 2.75 -14.40 3.05
C ASN A 203 2.52 -14.50 1.55
N VAL A 204 3.59 -14.64 0.77
CA VAL A 204 3.54 -14.70 -0.68
C VAL A 204 4.26 -15.95 -1.20
N ARG A 205 4.03 -16.30 -2.48
CA ARG A 205 4.67 -17.45 -3.14
C ARG A 205 5.09 -17.08 -4.54
N PHE A 206 6.32 -17.48 -4.93
CA PHE A 206 6.84 -17.32 -6.29
C PHE A 206 7.46 -18.64 -6.75
N GLY A 207 7.03 -19.12 -7.92
CA GLY A 207 7.54 -20.37 -8.48
C GLY A 207 7.44 -21.57 -7.51
N GLY A 208 6.37 -21.63 -6.72
CA GLY A 208 6.20 -22.67 -5.69
C GLY A 208 6.96 -22.40 -4.38
N VAL A 209 7.88 -21.41 -4.34
CA VAL A 209 8.65 -21.07 -3.14
C VAL A 209 7.83 -20.15 -2.23
N ASN A 210 7.55 -20.59 -1.01
CA ASN A 210 6.85 -19.81 -0.01
C ASN A 210 7.81 -18.80 0.64
N ILE A 211 7.34 -17.57 0.86
CA ILE A 211 8.04 -16.48 1.54
C ILE A 211 7.22 -16.13 2.77
N PRO A 212 7.66 -16.51 3.98
CA PRO A 212 6.97 -16.22 5.23
C PRO A 212 7.23 -14.76 5.65
N VAL A 213 6.51 -13.83 5.02
CA VAL A 213 6.68 -12.39 5.22
C VAL A 213 6.47 -11.98 6.66
N ASP A 214 5.49 -12.57 7.33
CA ASP A 214 5.19 -12.37 8.75
C ASP A 214 6.40 -12.67 9.65
N GLN A 215 6.97 -13.86 9.56
CA GLN A 215 8.12 -14.27 10.36
C GLN A 215 9.39 -13.47 10.02
N LEU A 216 9.61 -13.18 8.73
CA LEU A 216 10.75 -12.40 8.29
C LEU A 216 10.68 -10.94 8.77
N LEU A 217 9.49 -10.33 8.73
CA LEU A 217 9.30 -8.98 9.26
C LEU A 217 9.39 -8.91 10.78
N ALA A 218 8.97 -9.96 11.51
CA ALA A 218 9.21 -10.07 12.94
C ALA A 218 10.72 -10.05 13.23
N GLN A 219 11.51 -10.90 12.58
CA GLN A 219 12.98 -10.94 12.74
C GLN A 219 13.65 -9.61 12.36
N ILE A 220 13.19 -8.95 11.30
CA ILE A 220 13.72 -7.65 10.85
C ILE A 220 13.30 -6.54 11.84
N GLY A 221 12.10 -6.63 12.40
CA GLY A 221 11.64 -5.74 13.47
C GLY A 221 12.54 -5.77 14.70
N GLU A 222 13.02 -6.94 15.08
CA GLU A 222 13.98 -7.08 16.17
C GLU A 222 15.32 -6.42 15.86
N GLN A 223 15.80 -6.51 14.60
CA GLN A 223 16.97 -5.75 14.17
C GLN A 223 16.76 -4.23 14.24
N ALA A 224 15.52 -3.77 14.03
CA ALA A 224 15.14 -2.36 14.13
C ALA A 224 14.91 -1.90 15.58
N GLY A 225 15.10 -2.77 16.58
CA GLY A 225 14.94 -2.45 18.01
C GLY A 225 13.51 -2.60 18.52
N LEU A 226 12.65 -3.32 17.81
CA LEU A 226 11.32 -3.74 18.27
C LEU A 226 11.42 -5.11 18.97
N CYS A 227 10.38 -5.48 19.71
CA CYS A 227 10.22 -6.80 20.30
C CYS A 227 8.96 -7.45 19.76
N THR A 228 9.08 -8.61 19.13
CA THR A 228 7.93 -9.36 18.65
C THR A 228 7.19 -10.01 19.81
N GLU A 229 5.92 -9.68 19.99
CA GLU A 229 5.08 -10.28 21.03
C GLU A 229 4.32 -11.48 20.46
N ASP A 230 3.60 -11.30 19.35
CA ASP A 230 2.76 -12.32 18.74
C ASP A 230 2.76 -12.25 17.21
N ILE A 231 2.56 -13.39 16.57
CA ILE A 231 2.22 -13.52 15.15
C ILE A 231 0.85 -14.18 15.05
N LEU A 232 -0.18 -13.39 14.73
CA LEU A 232 -1.57 -13.83 14.70
C LEU A 232 -2.04 -14.09 13.27
N MET A 233 -2.71 -15.21 13.05
CA MET A 233 -3.34 -15.54 11.78
C MET A 233 -4.78 -14.99 11.77
N ALA A 234 -4.99 -13.85 11.08
CA ALA A 234 -6.32 -13.24 10.97
C ALA A 234 -7.25 -14.01 10.01
N ARG A 235 -6.71 -14.57 8.91
CA ARG A 235 -7.48 -15.41 7.96
C ARG A 235 -6.57 -16.21 7.05
N TYR A 236 -7.06 -17.35 6.57
CA TYR A 236 -6.45 -18.07 5.45
C TYR A 236 -6.74 -17.34 4.13
N ARG A 237 -5.72 -17.27 3.27
CA ARG A 237 -5.85 -16.68 1.94
C ARG A 237 -5.44 -17.73 0.90
N GLY A 238 -6.28 -17.94 -0.12
CA GLY A 238 -5.92 -18.77 -1.27
C GLY A 238 -4.79 -18.14 -2.10
N ASN A 239 -4.00 -18.98 -2.78
CA ASN A 239 -2.96 -18.50 -3.68
C ASN A 239 -3.59 -17.86 -4.92
N SER A 240 -3.07 -16.70 -5.36
CA SER A 240 -3.42 -16.13 -6.67
C SER A 240 -2.77 -16.95 -7.80
N ALA A 241 -3.34 -16.93 -9.01
CA ALA A 241 -2.77 -17.60 -10.17
C ALA A 241 -1.32 -17.17 -10.46
N GLN A 242 -0.98 -15.88 -10.24
CA GLN A 242 0.38 -15.37 -10.35
C GLN A 242 1.37 -15.98 -9.34
N GLN A 243 0.88 -16.35 -8.16
CA GLN A 243 1.70 -16.96 -7.12
C GLN A 243 1.92 -18.46 -7.38
N MET A 244 1.07 -19.08 -8.19
CA MET A 244 1.16 -20.53 -8.52
C MET A 244 2.00 -20.80 -9.77
N GLY A 245 2.50 -19.76 -10.46
CA GLY A 245 3.32 -19.94 -11.66
C GLY A 245 2.57 -20.53 -12.87
N ARG A 246 1.25 -20.49 -12.85
CA ARG A 246 0.40 -20.97 -13.95
C ARG A 246 0.03 -19.78 -14.84
N PHE A 247 0.90 -19.48 -15.81
CA PHE A 247 0.61 -18.70 -17.03
C PHE A 247 1.42 -19.26 -18.18
#